data_4dbda9e899fc7e90fdf3cf2324fad211
#
_entry.id   4dbda9e899fc7e90fdf3cf2324fad211
#
_cell.length_a   1.000
_cell.length_b   1.000
_cell.length_c   1.000
_cell.angle_alpha   90.00
_cell.angle_beta   90.00
_cell.angle_gamma   90.00
#
_symmetry.space_group_name_H-M   'P 1'
#
loop_
_entity.id
_entity.type
_entity.pdbx_description
1 polymer ?
#
loop_
_entity_poly.entity_id
_entity_poly.type
_entity_poly.pdbx_seq_one_letter_code
_entity_poly.pdbx_strand_id
1 'polypeptide(L)'
;SEENAFFQISPVSESYLNYFNDINHDFSYVRDYMKRINSYLISEYHIDGFRFDLTKGFTNKNIAENYVSSRVDYLKMIANDIRDVDEDNYIIFEHFQGFEEKIFSDYGILTWGEENYNYNEATMGYASDLSGISYKKRGFKNPTLIGFMESHDKERLMYKNLEYGNSSGSYDIKHFDNAMGRMEAAGAFFFTVPGPKMIWQFGELGYNISINQCPDGSISEDCRVSNKQSAFQLDMDKGIK
;
A
#
# COMPACT_ATOMS: atom_id res chain seq x y z
N SER A 1 22.56 0.16 -18.50
CA SER A 1 23.84 0.04 -19.19
C SER A 1 24.90 0.83 -18.43
N GLU A 2 26.14 0.39 -18.46
CA GLU A 2 27.28 1.04 -17.78
C GLU A 2 27.45 2.52 -18.17
N GLU A 3 26.84 2.97 -19.25
CA GLU A 3 26.94 4.32 -19.78
C GLU A 3 25.77 5.25 -19.40
N ASN A 4 24.73 4.73 -18.76
CA ASN A 4 23.59 5.56 -18.39
C ASN A 4 23.63 5.93 -16.91
N ALA A 5 24.04 7.14 -16.61
CA ALA A 5 24.19 7.65 -15.25
C ALA A 5 22.86 7.75 -14.46
N PHE A 6 21.70 7.63 -15.12
CA PHE A 6 20.41 7.55 -14.44
C PHE A 6 20.22 6.25 -13.64
N PHE A 7 20.95 5.19 -14.02
CA PHE A 7 20.86 3.90 -13.35
C PHE A 7 22.17 3.57 -12.64
N GLN A 8 22.06 2.77 -11.60
CA GLN A 8 23.22 2.24 -10.92
C GLN A 8 23.91 1.16 -11.79
N ILE A 9 25.22 1.05 -11.68
CA ILE A 9 26.03 0.08 -12.44
C ILE A 9 25.71 -1.35 -12.00
N SER A 10 25.43 -1.53 -10.71
CA SER A 10 24.91 -2.79 -10.17
C SER A 10 23.80 -2.50 -9.16
N PRO A 11 22.82 -3.40 -9.03
CA PRO A 11 21.80 -3.26 -8.01
C PRO A 11 22.42 -3.18 -6.64
N VAL A 12 22.09 -2.15 -5.88
CA VAL A 12 22.63 -1.92 -4.53
C VAL A 12 21.67 -2.41 -3.47
N SER A 13 20.41 -2.63 -3.85
CA SER A 13 19.37 -3.03 -2.93
C SER A 13 19.45 -4.52 -2.56
N GLU A 14 18.89 -4.86 -1.43
CA GLU A 14 18.65 -6.24 -1.04
C GLU A 14 17.83 -6.96 -2.12
N SER A 15 17.98 -8.28 -2.25
CA SER A 15 17.47 -9.05 -3.40
C SER A 15 15.97 -8.86 -3.67
N TYR A 16 15.16 -8.62 -2.63
CA TYR A 16 13.72 -8.39 -2.76
C TYR A 16 13.33 -6.96 -3.18
N LEU A 17 14.27 -6.00 -3.18
CA LEU A 17 14.10 -4.64 -3.72
C LEU A 17 14.75 -4.48 -5.08
N ASN A 18 15.37 -5.53 -5.59
CA ASN A 18 16.12 -5.52 -6.83
C ASN A 18 15.21 -5.87 -8.00
N TYR A 19 14.42 -4.90 -8.41
CA TYR A 19 13.56 -4.99 -9.59
C TYR A 19 14.20 -4.24 -10.75
N PHE A 20 14.55 -4.96 -11.84
CA PHE A 20 15.13 -4.36 -13.06
C PHE A 20 16.43 -3.59 -12.81
N ASN A 21 16.46 -2.31 -13.20
CA ASN A 21 17.60 -1.40 -13.04
C ASN A 21 17.28 -0.38 -11.96
N ASP A 22 18.10 -0.35 -10.91
CA ASP A 22 17.95 0.65 -9.85
C ASP A 22 18.29 2.06 -10.36
N ILE A 23 17.49 3.02 -9.97
CA ILE A 23 17.74 4.44 -10.26
C ILE A 23 18.87 4.95 -9.35
N ASN A 24 19.76 5.74 -9.91
CA ASN A 24 20.85 6.38 -9.17
C ASN A 24 20.35 7.63 -8.44
N HIS A 25 19.84 7.47 -7.24
CA HIS A 25 19.26 8.55 -6.43
C HIS A 25 20.29 9.61 -5.94
N ASP A 26 21.59 9.33 -6.01
CA ASP A 26 22.65 10.29 -5.67
C ASP A 26 23.01 11.18 -6.86
N PHE A 27 22.54 10.86 -8.07
CA PHE A 27 22.86 11.61 -9.27
C PHE A 27 21.97 12.85 -9.40
N SER A 28 22.58 14.03 -9.53
CA SER A 28 21.85 15.31 -9.54
C SER A 28 20.80 15.39 -10.65
N TYR A 29 21.09 14.89 -11.86
CA TYR A 29 20.12 14.89 -12.96
C TYR A 29 18.88 14.01 -12.70
N VAL A 30 19.02 12.94 -11.90
CA VAL A 30 17.87 12.14 -11.46
C VAL A 30 16.99 12.97 -10.53
N ARG A 31 17.59 13.70 -9.61
CA ARG A 31 16.87 14.61 -8.71
C ARG A 31 16.16 15.73 -9.46
N ASP A 32 16.86 16.38 -10.40
CA ASP A 32 16.27 17.40 -11.27
C ASP A 32 15.13 16.83 -12.14
N TYR A 33 15.29 15.61 -12.64
CA TYR A 33 14.25 14.93 -13.40
C TYR A 33 13.01 14.66 -12.55
N MET A 34 13.15 14.14 -11.33
CA MET A 34 12.04 13.92 -10.39
C MET A 34 11.33 15.23 -10.05
N LYS A 35 12.07 16.29 -9.75
CA LYS A 35 11.51 17.63 -9.51
C LYS A 35 10.69 18.11 -10.71
N ARG A 36 11.22 18.04 -11.92
CA ARG A 36 10.54 18.48 -13.15
C ARG A 36 9.27 17.69 -13.43
N ILE A 37 9.30 16.35 -13.27
CA ILE A 37 8.10 15.51 -13.50
C ILE A 37 7.02 15.87 -12.49
N ASN A 38 7.34 15.90 -11.20
CA ASN A 38 6.37 16.19 -10.16
C ASN A 38 5.75 17.58 -10.37
N SER A 39 6.58 18.60 -10.62
CA SER A 39 6.10 19.96 -10.90
C SER A 39 5.21 20.01 -12.15
N TYR A 40 5.58 19.30 -13.22
CA TYR A 40 4.79 19.24 -14.45
C TYR A 40 3.42 18.60 -14.23
N LEU A 41 3.38 17.48 -13.51
CA LEU A 41 2.12 16.77 -13.23
C LEU A 41 1.16 17.63 -12.39
N ILE A 42 1.68 18.37 -11.42
CA ILE A 42 0.85 19.29 -10.63
C ILE A 42 0.36 20.44 -11.51
N SER A 43 1.26 21.12 -12.20
CA SER A 43 0.93 22.33 -12.94
C SER A 43 0.04 22.10 -14.16
N GLU A 44 0.25 20.97 -14.87
CA GLU A 44 -0.43 20.66 -16.12
C GLU A 44 -1.71 19.86 -15.90
N TYR A 45 -1.67 18.89 -14.99
CA TYR A 45 -2.79 17.97 -14.77
C TYR A 45 -3.57 18.23 -13.49
N HIS A 46 -3.11 19.18 -12.66
CA HIS A 46 -3.76 19.57 -11.42
C HIS A 46 -4.03 18.37 -10.49
N ILE A 47 -3.05 17.48 -10.38
CA ILE A 47 -3.16 16.35 -9.47
C ILE A 47 -2.99 16.79 -8.02
N ASP A 48 -3.74 16.17 -7.09
CA ASP A 48 -3.79 16.54 -5.68
C ASP A 48 -2.75 15.83 -4.82
N GLY A 49 -1.97 14.91 -5.39
CA GLY A 49 -0.95 14.20 -4.61
C GLY A 49 -0.25 13.08 -5.36
N PHE A 50 0.77 12.54 -4.69
CA PHE A 50 1.60 11.44 -5.18
C PHE A 50 1.70 10.32 -4.17
N ARG A 51 1.61 9.08 -4.64
CA ARG A 51 2.09 7.92 -3.91
C ARG A 51 3.38 7.42 -4.55
N PHE A 52 4.46 7.47 -3.80
CA PHE A 52 5.75 6.95 -4.24
C PHE A 52 5.90 5.49 -3.81
N ASP A 53 6.20 4.66 -4.79
CA ASP A 53 6.39 3.23 -4.63
C ASP A 53 7.73 2.91 -3.97
N LEU A 54 7.74 1.98 -3.03
CA LEU A 54 8.91 1.34 -2.45
C LEU A 54 10.03 2.32 -2.03
N THR A 55 9.66 3.43 -1.37
CA THR A 55 10.59 4.54 -1.07
C THR A 55 11.75 4.15 -0.14
N LYS A 56 11.67 3.03 0.59
CA LYS A 56 12.83 2.51 1.33
C LYS A 56 13.99 2.10 0.43
N GLY A 57 13.71 1.84 -0.85
CA GLY A 57 14.70 1.60 -1.89
C GLY A 57 15.34 2.86 -2.48
N PHE A 58 14.90 4.08 -2.11
CA PHE A 58 15.45 5.33 -2.66
C PHE A 58 16.82 5.66 -2.05
N THR A 59 17.77 4.78 -2.25
CA THR A 59 19.14 4.89 -1.74
C THR A 59 20.08 4.07 -2.61
N ASN A 60 21.33 4.54 -2.76
CA ASN A 60 22.40 3.78 -3.40
C ASN A 60 23.14 2.86 -2.40
N LYS A 61 22.59 2.67 -1.20
CA LYS A 61 23.19 1.83 -0.15
C LYS A 61 22.41 0.53 0.00
N ASN A 62 23.13 -0.59 0.09
CA ASN A 62 22.54 -1.91 0.32
C ASN A 62 22.16 -2.14 1.81
N ILE A 63 21.37 -1.23 2.36
CA ILE A 63 20.93 -1.22 3.76
C ILE A 63 19.50 -0.69 3.91
N ALA A 64 18.60 -1.09 3.00
CA ALA A 64 17.24 -0.54 2.93
C ALA A 64 16.46 -0.66 4.25
N GLU A 65 16.69 -1.73 5.02
CA GLU A 65 16.02 -1.97 6.31
C GLU A 65 16.59 -1.14 7.47
N ASN A 66 17.77 -0.54 7.29
CA ASN A 66 18.38 0.30 8.31
C ASN A 66 18.01 1.79 8.10
N TYR A 67 18.23 2.59 9.15
CA TYR A 67 18.13 4.03 9.02
C TYR A 67 19.21 4.59 8.06
N VAL A 68 18.78 5.35 7.07
CA VAL A 68 19.65 5.99 6.07
C VAL A 68 19.35 7.48 6.00
N SER A 69 20.18 8.31 6.65
CA SER A 69 19.97 9.77 6.69
C SER A 69 19.87 10.40 5.30
N SER A 70 20.74 10.00 4.36
CA SER A 70 20.71 10.53 2.99
C SER A 70 19.41 10.20 2.25
N ARG A 71 18.80 9.04 2.52
CA ARG A 71 17.47 8.68 1.99
C ARG A 71 16.39 9.58 2.58
N VAL A 72 16.41 9.79 3.91
CA VAL A 72 15.47 10.67 4.58
C VAL A 72 15.56 12.09 4.04
N ASP A 73 16.78 12.61 3.88
CA ASP A 73 17.02 13.96 3.34
C ASP A 73 16.53 14.07 1.89
N TYR A 74 16.79 13.06 1.06
CA TYR A 74 16.32 13.02 -0.31
C TYR A 74 14.80 12.99 -0.42
N LEU A 75 14.13 12.13 0.34
CA LEU A 75 12.67 12.03 0.35
C LEU A 75 12.01 13.31 0.88
N LYS A 76 12.60 13.98 1.87
CA LYS A 76 12.15 15.31 2.30
C LYS A 76 12.37 16.39 1.23
N MET A 77 13.46 16.29 0.47
CA MET A 77 13.70 17.21 -0.66
C MET A 77 12.62 17.04 -1.72
N ILE A 78 12.26 15.81 -2.10
CA ILE A 78 11.13 15.56 -3.02
C ILE A 78 9.83 16.17 -2.48
N ALA A 79 9.56 15.98 -1.19
CA ALA A 79 8.37 16.55 -0.56
C ALA A 79 8.36 18.08 -0.60
N ASN A 80 9.50 18.73 -0.38
CA ASN A 80 9.61 20.18 -0.47
C ASN A 80 9.44 20.68 -1.90
N ASP A 81 10.07 20.02 -2.88
CA ASP A 81 9.92 20.36 -4.30
C ASP A 81 8.46 20.31 -4.77
N ILE A 82 7.67 19.38 -4.26
CA ILE A 82 6.23 19.26 -4.51
C ILE A 82 5.48 20.43 -3.85
N ARG A 83 5.73 20.68 -2.57
CA ARG A 83 5.08 21.73 -1.79
C ARG A 83 5.43 23.15 -2.26
N ASP A 84 6.59 23.33 -2.88
CA ASP A 84 6.97 24.61 -3.52
C ASP A 84 6.08 24.94 -4.72
N VAL A 85 5.46 23.93 -5.34
CA VAL A 85 4.52 24.11 -6.46
C VAL A 85 3.07 24.22 -5.94
N ASP A 86 2.72 23.35 -4.98
CA ASP A 86 1.40 23.30 -4.34
C ASP A 86 1.55 22.77 -2.92
N GLU A 87 1.36 23.65 -1.92
CA GLU A 87 1.54 23.34 -0.50
C GLU A 87 0.50 22.33 0.05
N ASP A 88 -0.66 22.25 -0.59
CA ASP A 88 -1.76 21.37 -0.21
C ASP A 88 -1.65 19.97 -0.80
N ASN A 89 -0.64 19.71 -1.63
CA ASN A 89 -0.48 18.44 -2.31
C ASN A 89 -0.18 17.29 -1.33
N TYR A 90 -0.89 16.18 -1.47
CA TYR A 90 -0.67 14.99 -0.65
C TYR A 90 0.60 14.25 -1.06
N ILE A 91 1.42 13.91 -0.09
CA ILE A 91 2.66 13.14 -0.30
C ILE A 91 2.56 11.86 0.51
N ILE A 92 2.58 10.72 -0.19
CA ILE A 92 2.36 9.40 0.37
C ILE A 92 3.56 8.52 0.04
N PHE A 93 4.19 7.93 1.05
CA PHE A 93 5.28 6.98 0.87
C PHE A 93 4.86 5.57 1.20
N GLU A 94 5.07 4.65 0.26
CA GLU A 94 5.17 3.24 0.57
C GLU A 94 6.58 2.98 1.07
N HIS A 95 6.77 3.03 2.40
CA HIS A 95 8.11 3.01 2.97
C HIS A 95 8.42 1.74 3.77
N PHE A 96 7.54 1.36 4.67
CA PHE A 96 7.65 0.14 5.48
C PHE A 96 8.97 0.03 6.30
N GLN A 97 9.50 1.17 6.75
CA GLN A 97 10.64 1.24 7.65
C GLN A 97 10.25 2.14 8.84
N GLY A 98 9.86 1.50 9.95
CA GLY A 98 9.12 2.17 11.02
C GLY A 98 9.84 3.33 11.74
N PHE A 99 11.17 3.36 11.76
CA PHE A 99 11.90 4.48 12.37
C PHE A 99 11.83 5.74 11.48
N GLU A 100 12.04 5.58 10.18
CA GLU A 100 11.99 6.69 9.22
C GLU A 100 10.56 7.18 9.01
N GLU A 101 9.57 6.28 9.06
CA GLU A 101 8.14 6.65 8.98
C GLU A 101 7.74 7.63 10.09
N LYS A 102 8.31 7.51 11.29
CA LYS A 102 8.08 8.49 12.38
C LYS A 102 8.60 9.88 12.01
N ILE A 103 9.77 9.93 11.36
CA ILE A 103 10.38 11.19 10.90
C ILE A 103 9.51 11.80 9.80
N PHE A 104 9.00 10.98 8.87
CA PHE A 104 8.11 11.44 7.81
C PHE A 104 6.76 11.90 8.35
N SER A 105 6.19 11.18 9.32
CA SER A 105 4.98 11.60 10.01
C SER A 105 5.13 12.97 10.69
N ASP A 106 6.25 13.20 11.39
CA ASP A 106 6.56 14.50 11.98
C ASP A 106 6.74 15.63 10.94
N TYR A 107 7.08 15.25 9.70
CA TYR A 107 7.25 16.16 8.56
C TYR A 107 5.96 16.37 7.76
N GLY A 108 4.85 15.76 8.18
CA GLY A 108 3.55 15.88 7.51
C GLY A 108 3.44 15.04 6.24
N ILE A 109 4.28 14.02 6.08
CA ILE A 109 4.21 13.06 4.98
C ILE A 109 3.37 11.86 5.43
N LEU A 110 2.49 11.39 4.58
CA LEU A 110 1.66 10.22 4.81
C LEU A 110 2.45 8.93 4.50
N THR A 111 2.22 7.88 5.29
CA THR A 111 2.83 6.56 5.05
C THR A 111 1.77 5.48 4.95
N TRP A 112 2.05 4.44 4.16
CA TRP A 112 1.16 3.29 4.03
C TRP A 112 1.21 2.39 5.24
N GLY A 113 0.03 2.02 5.75
CA GLY A 113 -0.17 1.16 6.91
C GLY A 113 -0.84 -0.16 6.53
N GLU A 114 -0.07 -1.12 6.05
CA GLU A 114 -0.56 -2.45 5.66
C GLU A 114 -0.99 -3.24 6.91
N GLU A 115 -2.24 -3.74 6.88
CA GLU A 115 -2.83 -4.58 7.92
C GLU A 115 -3.61 -5.78 7.33
N ASN A 116 -3.31 -6.15 6.10
CA ASN A 116 -4.03 -7.18 5.36
C ASN A 116 -4.05 -8.52 6.12
N TYR A 117 -2.90 -8.99 6.61
CA TYR A 117 -2.83 -10.26 7.34
C TYR A 117 -3.75 -10.27 8.56
N ASN A 118 -3.65 -9.24 9.39
CA ASN A 118 -4.42 -9.15 10.62
C ASN A 118 -5.94 -9.04 10.36
N TYR A 119 -6.34 -8.27 9.36
CA TYR A 119 -7.74 -8.18 8.98
C TYR A 119 -8.26 -9.45 8.31
N ASN A 120 -7.47 -10.16 7.52
CA ASN A 120 -7.82 -11.49 7.00
C ASN A 120 -8.08 -12.46 8.15
N GLU A 121 -7.16 -12.59 9.11
CA GLU A 121 -7.35 -13.47 10.27
C GLU A 121 -8.60 -13.10 11.06
N ALA A 122 -8.81 -11.82 11.36
CA ALA A 122 -9.98 -11.36 12.10
C ALA A 122 -11.29 -11.64 11.35
N THR A 123 -11.35 -11.37 10.04
CA THR A 123 -12.57 -11.60 9.26
C THR A 123 -12.86 -13.08 9.05
N MET A 124 -11.84 -13.90 8.90
CA MET A 124 -11.98 -15.37 8.89
C MET A 124 -12.38 -15.96 10.25
N GLY A 125 -12.39 -15.19 11.33
CA GLY A 125 -12.80 -15.64 12.67
C GLY A 125 -11.66 -16.22 13.50
N TYR A 126 -10.42 -15.88 13.21
CA TYR A 126 -9.24 -16.24 13.98
C TYR A 126 -8.78 -15.09 14.89
N ALA A 127 -8.00 -15.41 15.92
CA ALA A 127 -7.44 -14.40 16.81
C ALA A 127 -6.44 -13.52 16.06
N SER A 128 -6.58 -12.20 16.22
CA SER A 128 -5.74 -11.24 15.50
C SER A 128 -5.60 -9.93 16.27
N ASP A 129 -4.51 -9.20 16.02
CA ASP A 129 -4.25 -7.87 16.58
C ASP A 129 -4.43 -6.78 15.50
N LEU A 130 -5.55 -6.06 15.56
CA LEU A 130 -5.87 -4.97 14.62
C LEU A 130 -5.22 -3.63 15.02
N SER A 131 -4.42 -3.60 16.08
CA SER A 131 -3.88 -2.34 16.60
C SER A 131 -2.83 -1.68 15.71
N GLY A 132 -2.24 -2.41 14.76
CA GLY A 132 -1.22 -1.90 13.82
C GLY A 132 -1.70 -0.79 12.90
N ILE A 133 -3.03 -0.67 12.69
CA ILE A 133 -3.62 0.45 11.94
C ILE A 133 -3.58 1.78 12.70
N SER A 134 -3.30 1.74 14.01
CA SER A 134 -3.24 2.94 14.84
C SER A 134 -1.90 3.65 14.67
N TYR A 135 -1.94 4.90 14.24
CA TYR A 135 -0.76 5.77 14.17
C TYR A 135 -0.05 5.90 15.55
N LYS A 136 -0.81 5.90 16.63
CA LYS A 136 -0.27 5.95 18.01
C LYS A 136 0.49 4.66 18.37
N LYS A 137 -0.02 3.51 17.97
CA LYS A 137 0.66 2.22 18.17
C LYS A 137 1.99 2.17 17.44
N ARG A 138 2.08 2.79 16.24
CA ARG A 138 3.33 2.94 15.48
C ARG A 138 4.24 4.04 16.03
N GLY A 139 3.81 4.78 17.05
CA GLY A 139 4.58 5.85 17.72
C GLY A 139 4.62 7.16 16.94
N PHE A 140 3.65 7.39 16.06
CA PHE A 140 3.49 8.66 15.34
C PHE A 140 2.79 9.68 16.24
N LYS A 141 3.16 10.95 16.09
CA LYS A 141 2.48 12.07 16.79
C LYS A 141 1.21 12.49 16.06
N ASN A 142 1.21 12.40 14.75
CA ASN A 142 0.13 12.83 13.87
C ASN A 142 -0.55 11.63 13.19
N PRO A 143 -1.85 11.71 12.85
CA PRO A 143 -2.59 10.64 12.20
C PRO A 143 -2.29 10.55 10.69
N THR A 144 -1.01 10.41 10.33
CA THR A 144 -0.50 10.37 8.95
C THR A 144 -0.37 8.96 8.37
N LEU A 145 -0.84 7.95 9.10
CA LEU A 145 -0.85 6.56 8.63
C LEU A 145 -2.10 6.31 7.79
N ILE A 146 -1.92 5.99 6.50
CA ILE A 146 -3.00 5.52 5.63
C ILE A 146 -3.17 4.03 5.86
N GLY A 147 -4.14 3.67 6.71
CA GLY A 147 -4.41 2.26 6.96
C GLY A 147 -5.17 1.61 5.81
N PHE A 148 -4.83 0.36 5.49
CA PHE A 148 -5.58 -0.43 4.50
C PHE A 148 -5.64 -1.91 4.86
N MET A 149 -6.76 -2.52 4.50
CA MET A 149 -7.03 -3.95 4.68
C MET A 149 -6.68 -4.76 3.42
N GLU A 150 -6.82 -4.14 2.27
CA GLU A 150 -6.57 -4.72 0.94
C GLU A 150 -5.81 -3.75 0.05
N SER A 151 -5.06 -4.27 -0.92
CA SER A 151 -4.40 -3.48 -1.96
C SER A 151 -4.21 -4.30 -3.24
N HIS A 152 -3.60 -3.71 -4.27
CA HIS A 152 -3.20 -4.43 -5.48
C HIS A 152 -2.18 -5.55 -5.19
N ASP A 153 -1.49 -5.49 -4.05
CA ASP A 153 -0.46 -6.45 -3.65
C ASP A 153 -0.93 -7.46 -2.59
N LYS A 154 -2.15 -7.33 -2.12
CA LYS A 154 -2.64 -8.09 -0.97
C LYS A 154 -3.93 -8.82 -1.29
N GLU A 155 -4.07 -10.01 -0.71
CA GLU A 155 -5.22 -10.87 -0.96
C GLU A 155 -6.51 -10.24 -0.44
N ARG A 156 -7.61 -10.54 -1.12
CA ARG A 156 -8.96 -10.08 -0.80
C ARG A 156 -9.47 -10.73 0.49
N LEU A 157 -10.02 -9.91 1.38
CA LEU A 157 -10.63 -10.40 2.61
C LEU A 157 -11.79 -11.34 2.30
N MET A 158 -12.63 -10.96 1.34
CA MET A 158 -13.80 -11.76 0.98
C MET A 158 -13.41 -13.12 0.38
N TYR A 159 -12.36 -13.18 -0.47
CA TYR A 159 -11.79 -14.43 -0.94
C TYR A 159 -11.34 -15.31 0.23
N LYS A 160 -10.58 -14.76 1.16
CA LYS A 160 -10.10 -15.49 2.34
C LYS A 160 -11.23 -15.98 3.22
N ASN A 161 -12.26 -15.17 3.42
CA ASN A 161 -13.43 -15.54 4.21
C ASN A 161 -14.16 -16.75 3.60
N LEU A 162 -14.39 -16.75 2.29
CA LEU A 162 -15.13 -17.82 1.61
C LEU A 162 -14.34 -19.12 1.52
N GLU A 163 -13.02 -19.05 1.36
CA GLU A 163 -12.15 -20.22 1.22
C GLU A 163 -11.72 -20.81 2.57
N TYR A 164 -11.37 -19.96 3.53
CA TYR A 164 -10.70 -20.37 4.77
C TYR A 164 -11.41 -19.94 6.05
N GLY A 165 -12.60 -19.34 5.92
CA GLY A 165 -13.39 -18.89 7.06
C GLY A 165 -13.67 -20.01 8.06
N ASN A 166 -13.62 -19.65 9.35
CA ASN A 166 -13.90 -20.55 10.45
C ASN A 166 -15.41 -20.79 10.61
N SER A 167 -15.77 -21.86 11.29
CA SER A 167 -17.16 -22.19 11.60
C SER A 167 -17.33 -22.58 13.06
N SER A 168 -18.49 -22.27 13.64
CA SER A 168 -18.86 -22.69 15.01
C SER A 168 -20.35 -22.96 15.08
N GLY A 169 -20.73 -24.20 15.35
CA GLY A 169 -22.12 -24.63 15.34
C GLY A 169 -22.76 -24.43 13.95
N SER A 170 -23.85 -23.69 13.91
CA SER A 170 -24.54 -23.34 12.64
C SER A 170 -23.99 -22.09 11.97
N TYR A 171 -23.06 -21.36 12.58
CA TYR A 171 -22.41 -20.18 12.00
C TYR A 171 -21.19 -20.59 11.21
N ASP A 172 -21.22 -20.38 9.91
CA ASP A 172 -20.12 -20.66 8.98
C ASP A 172 -19.78 -19.41 8.19
N ILE A 173 -18.56 -18.91 8.35
CA ILE A 173 -18.08 -17.70 7.67
C ILE A 173 -17.98 -17.90 6.15
N LYS A 174 -17.87 -19.15 5.67
CA LYS A 174 -17.84 -19.46 4.23
C LYS A 174 -19.19 -19.22 3.54
N HIS A 175 -20.28 -19.02 4.28
CA HIS A 175 -21.51 -18.53 3.71
C HIS A 175 -21.40 -17.03 3.40
N PHE A 176 -21.78 -16.64 2.18
CA PHE A 176 -21.61 -15.28 1.67
C PHE A 176 -22.16 -14.20 2.63
N ASP A 177 -23.39 -14.37 3.15
CA ASP A 177 -24.00 -13.39 4.04
C ASP A 177 -23.23 -13.24 5.37
N ASN A 178 -22.71 -14.35 5.91
CA ASN A 178 -21.86 -14.31 7.10
C ASN A 178 -20.50 -13.64 6.82
N ALA A 179 -19.91 -13.96 5.67
CA ALA A 179 -18.67 -13.32 5.22
C ALA A 179 -18.85 -11.81 5.07
N MET A 180 -19.95 -11.35 4.45
CA MET A 180 -20.28 -9.93 4.34
C MET A 180 -20.49 -9.28 5.73
N GLY A 181 -21.19 -9.92 6.63
CA GLY A 181 -21.34 -9.45 8.02
C GLY A 181 -19.98 -9.32 8.75
N ARG A 182 -18.98 -10.17 8.41
CA ARG A 182 -17.61 -10.02 8.93
C ARG A 182 -16.91 -8.81 8.31
N MET A 183 -17.19 -8.48 7.04
CA MET A 183 -16.65 -7.27 6.39
C MET A 183 -17.23 -5.99 7.03
N GLU A 184 -18.53 -5.98 7.37
CA GLU A 184 -19.15 -4.87 8.10
C GLU A 184 -18.50 -4.66 9.47
N ALA A 185 -18.29 -5.74 10.22
CA ALA A 185 -17.61 -5.69 11.51
C ALA A 185 -16.17 -5.17 11.37
N ALA A 186 -15.42 -5.64 10.37
CA ALA A 186 -14.08 -5.13 10.07
C ALA A 186 -14.11 -3.64 9.74
N GLY A 187 -15.07 -3.19 8.93
CA GLY A 187 -15.27 -1.78 8.60
C GLY A 187 -15.52 -0.92 9.84
N ALA A 188 -16.33 -1.40 10.79
CA ALA A 188 -16.60 -0.69 12.03
C ALA A 188 -15.33 -0.42 12.84
N PHE A 189 -14.42 -1.40 12.95
CA PHE A 189 -13.11 -1.20 13.58
C PHE A 189 -12.19 -0.35 12.73
N PHE A 190 -12.16 -0.56 11.42
CA PHE A 190 -11.26 0.10 10.50
C PHE A 190 -11.48 1.61 10.42
N PHE A 191 -12.74 2.05 10.20
CA PHE A 191 -13.07 3.45 10.00
C PHE A 191 -13.07 4.30 11.28
N THR A 192 -13.23 3.67 12.45
CA THR A 192 -13.24 4.40 13.72
C THR A 192 -11.85 4.74 14.27
N VAL A 193 -10.78 4.12 13.72
CA VAL A 193 -9.41 4.49 14.09
C VAL A 193 -9.00 5.79 13.37
N PRO A 194 -8.50 6.84 14.08
CA PRO A 194 -8.10 8.09 13.46
C PRO A 194 -6.99 7.94 12.41
N GLY A 195 -7.09 8.72 11.34
CA GLY A 195 -6.16 8.78 10.22
C GLY A 195 -6.83 8.43 8.89
N PRO A 196 -6.20 8.73 7.76
CA PRO A 196 -6.72 8.40 6.44
C PRO A 196 -6.80 6.90 6.23
N LYS A 197 -7.71 6.47 5.36
CA LYS A 197 -7.95 5.06 5.03
C LYS A 197 -7.98 4.88 3.52
N MET A 198 -7.45 3.75 3.08
CA MET A 198 -7.59 3.31 1.69
C MET A 198 -8.51 2.09 1.65
N ILE A 199 -9.54 2.17 0.81
CA ILE A 199 -10.35 1.01 0.43
C ILE A 199 -9.86 0.58 -0.95
N TRP A 200 -9.42 -0.67 -1.06
CA TRP A 200 -9.10 -1.21 -2.36
C TRP A 200 -10.40 -1.53 -3.11
N GLN A 201 -10.43 -1.15 -4.38
CA GLN A 201 -11.65 -1.14 -5.23
C GLN A 201 -12.50 -2.40 -5.05
N PHE A 202 -13.78 -2.18 -4.81
CA PHE A 202 -14.85 -3.18 -4.67
C PHE A 202 -14.73 -4.14 -3.47
N GLY A 203 -13.75 -3.95 -2.57
CA GLY A 203 -13.68 -4.68 -1.31
C GLY A 203 -14.93 -4.46 -0.47
N GLU A 204 -15.46 -3.24 -0.46
CA GLU A 204 -16.71 -2.85 0.21
C GLU A 204 -17.96 -3.55 -0.35
N LEU A 205 -17.89 -4.04 -1.58
CA LEU A 205 -18.99 -4.79 -2.24
C LEU A 205 -18.81 -6.31 -2.13
N GLY A 206 -17.78 -6.77 -1.44
CA GLY A 206 -17.52 -8.20 -1.30
C GLY A 206 -16.80 -8.81 -2.51
N TYR A 207 -15.97 -8.04 -3.22
CA TYR A 207 -15.17 -8.56 -4.32
C TYR A 207 -14.26 -9.70 -3.85
N ASN A 208 -14.47 -10.90 -4.39
CA ASN A 208 -13.89 -12.14 -3.91
C ASN A 208 -12.96 -12.85 -4.91
N ILE A 209 -12.53 -12.16 -5.96
CA ILE A 209 -11.56 -12.72 -6.91
C ILE A 209 -10.15 -12.59 -6.33
N SER A 210 -9.48 -13.73 -6.13
CA SER A 210 -8.10 -13.76 -5.63
C SER A 210 -7.16 -12.96 -6.53
N ILE A 211 -6.17 -12.28 -5.91
CA ILE A 211 -5.09 -11.63 -6.67
C ILE A 211 -4.25 -12.65 -7.45
N ASN A 212 -4.28 -13.92 -7.07
CA ASN A 212 -3.55 -15.01 -7.69
C ASN A 212 -4.40 -15.83 -8.68
N GLN A 213 -5.63 -15.38 -8.99
CA GLN A 213 -6.47 -16.10 -9.93
C GLN A 213 -5.96 -15.96 -11.37
N CYS A 214 -5.78 -17.11 -12.02
CA CYS A 214 -5.42 -17.20 -13.43
C CYS A 214 -6.64 -16.98 -14.34
N PRO A 215 -6.44 -16.69 -15.63
CA PRO A 215 -7.56 -16.53 -16.60
C PRO A 215 -8.46 -17.76 -16.74
N ASP A 216 -7.94 -18.96 -16.47
CA ASP A 216 -8.69 -20.22 -16.47
C ASP A 216 -9.43 -20.52 -15.14
N GLY A 217 -9.31 -19.62 -14.16
CA GLY A 217 -9.94 -19.72 -12.84
C GLY A 217 -9.10 -20.47 -11.79
N SER A 218 -7.97 -21.05 -12.16
CA SER A 218 -7.05 -21.65 -11.19
C SER A 218 -6.34 -20.59 -10.34
N ILE A 219 -5.74 -20.99 -9.21
CA ILE A 219 -5.01 -20.08 -8.31
C ILE A 219 -3.53 -20.42 -8.37
N SER A 220 -2.70 -19.45 -8.78
CA SER A 220 -1.24 -19.55 -8.81
C SER A 220 -0.60 -18.20 -8.58
N GLU A 221 0.52 -18.16 -7.85
CA GLU A 221 1.32 -16.94 -7.66
C GLU A 221 1.84 -16.39 -9.00
N ASP A 222 2.08 -17.24 -9.99
CA ASP A 222 2.48 -16.83 -11.33
C ASP A 222 1.43 -15.96 -12.04
N CYS A 223 0.17 -16.06 -11.61
CA CYS A 223 -0.95 -15.32 -12.17
C CYS A 223 -1.26 -14.01 -11.42
N ARG A 224 -0.43 -13.62 -10.46
CA ARG A 224 -0.64 -12.42 -9.65
C ARG A 224 -0.86 -11.15 -10.49
N VAL A 225 -0.14 -11.00 -11.60
CA VAL A 225 -0.25 -9.86 -12.52
C VAL A 225 -1.15 -10.11 -13.73
N SER A 226 -1.81 -11.27 -13.77
CA SER A 226 -2.77 -11.57 -14.85
C SER A 226 -4.04 -10.71 -14.73
N ASN A 227 -4.71 -10.48 -15.86
CA ASN A 227 -5.98 -9.78 -15.86
C ASN A 227 -7.03 -10.53 -15.01
N LYS A 228 -7.69 -9.80 -14.12
CA LYS A 228 -8.78 -10.33 -13.30
C LYS A 228 -10.13 -9.95 -13.90
N GLN A 229 -11.15 -10.75 -13.57
CA GLN A 229 -12.52 -10.43 -13.94
C GLN A 229 -12.89 -9.06 -13.36
N SER A 230 -13.43 -8.19 -14.21
CA SER A 230 -13.91 -6.88 -13.81
C SER A 230 -15.10 -6.99 -12.86
N ALA A 231 -15.18 -6.12 -11.87
CA ALA A 231 -16.34 -6.04 -10.99
C ALA A 231 -17.65 -5.77 -11.75
N PHE A 232 -17.57 -5.07 -12.88
CA PHE A 232 -18.72 -4.85 -13.75
C PHE A 232 -19.21 -6.12 -14.49
N GLN A 233 -18.40 -7.16 -14.55
CA GLN A 233 -18.75 -8.48 -15.10
C GLN A 233 -19.29 -9.42 -14.01
N LEU A 234 -19.13 -9.05 -12.75
CA LEU A 234 -19.70 -9.74 -11.61
C LEU A 234 -21.08 -9.15 -11.32
N ASP A 235 -22.04 -10.00 -11.00
CA ASP A 235 -23.35 -9.57 -10.52
C ASP A 235 -23.21 -9.08 -9.07
N MET A 236 -22.59 -7.89 -8.91
CA MET A 236 -22.26 -7.30 -7.61
C MET A 236 -23.50 -6.76 -6.89
N ASP A 237 -24.66 -6.63 -7.58
CA ASP A 237 -25.91 -6.17 -6.99
C ASP A 237 -26.44 -7.12 -5.88
N LYS A 238 -25.94 -8.35 -5.85
CA LYS A 238 -26.30 -9.34 -4.82
C LYS A 238 -25.60 -9.06 -3.47
N GLY A 239 -24.52 -8.29 -3.46
CA GLY A 239 -23.79 -7.91 -2.24
C GLY A 239 -24.31 -6.65 -1.56
N ILE A 240 -25.15 -5.87 -2.24
CA ILE A 240 -25.71 -4.61 -1.73
C ILE A 240 -27.17 -4.85 -1.31
N LYS A 241 -27.39 -5.63 -0.27
CA LYS A 241 -28.72 -5.73 0.32
C LYS A 241 -28.68 -5.38 1.78
#